data_56a3c22b02896794d66774141e7240c4
#
_entry.id   56a3c22b02896794d66774141e7240c4
#
_cell.length_a   1.000
_cell.length_b   1.000
_cell.length_c   1.000
_cell.angle_alpha   90.00
_cell.angle_beta   90.00
_cell.angle_gamma   90.00
#
_symmetry.space_group_name_H-M   'P 1'
#
loop_
_entity.id
_entity.type
_entity.pdbx_description
1 polymer ?
#
loop_
_entity_poly.entity_id
_entity_poly.type
_entity_poly.pdbx_seq_one_letter_code
_entity_poly.pdbx_strand_id
1 'polypeptide(L)'
;MTYPLASRLRVIQDAGDRTPNHRTAVIHKIGIADNTPTALFTVTTTNEAGSTDGGAYLCQVTALIAHAGTSASSDAATKAFAARFTRAMQAAGTGALSAVTEDHDDTAADTTAATRSIGNVTLTVAESSEYSVTASITIDLTGTDVQTAEIVALVELFWTGFLTVPEIAPA
;
A
#
# COMPACT_ATOMS: atom_id res chain seq x y z
N MET A 1 -7.96 12.47 26.24
CA MET A 1 -7.30 11.15 26.10
C MET A 1 -6.80 11.04 24.69
N THR A 2 -5.51 11.23 24.48
CA THR A 2 -4.87 11.14 23.15
C THR A 2 -4.49 9.69 22.93
N TYR A 3 -5.19 8.99 22.08
CA TYR A 3 -4.77 7.67 21.63
C TYR A 3 -3.59 7.84 20.67
N PRO A 4 -2.44 7.22 20.92
CA PRO A 4 -1.39 7.16 19.92
C PRO A 4 -1.91 6.33 18.76
N LEU A 5 -2.15 6.96 17.63
CA LEU A 5 -2.48 6.30 16.37
C LEU A 5 -1.22 5.61 15.82
N ALA A 6 -0.88 4.51 16.45
CA ALA A 6 0.12 3.61 15.88
C ALA A 6 -0.48 2.95 14.63
N SER A 7 0.26 2.95 13.54
CA SER A 7 -0.07 2.16 12.36
C SER A 7 -0.34 0.72 12.81
N ARG A 8 -1.56 0.24 12.62
CA ARG A 8 -1.94 -1.11 13.03
C ARG A 8 -1.80 -2.04 11.83
N LEU A 9 -0.74 -2.82 11.84
CA LEU A 9 -0.62 -3.97 10.94
C LEU A 9 -1.46 -5.12 11.52
N ARG A 10 -2.44 -5.60 10.78
CA ARG A 10 -3.15 -6.83 11.07
C ARG A 10 -2.82 -7.86 10.00
N VAL A 11 -1.94 -8.77 10.33
CA VAL A 11 -1.65 -9.92 9.46
C VAL A 11 -2.66 -11.00 9.74
N ILE A 12 -3.43 -11.39 8.73
CA ILE A 12 -4.31 -12.55 8.78
C ILE A 12 -3.56 -13.68 8.11
N GLN A 13 -3.10 -14.62 8.91
CA GLN A 13 -2.46 -15.84 8.42
C GLN A 13 -3.50 -16.95 8.43
N ASP A 14 -3.80 -17.50 7.27
CA ASP A 14 -4.67 -18.69 7.17
C ASP A 14 -3.87 -19.93 7.57
N ALA A 15 -4.30 -20.61 8.64
CA ALA A 15 -3.62 -21.75 9.22
C ALA A 15 -4.15 -23.05 8.64
N GLY A 16 -3.99 -23.25 7.35
CA GLY A 16 -4.28 -24.53 6.68
C GLY A 16 -2.99 -25.23 6.23
N ASP A 17 -2.97 -26.52 6.30
CA ASP A 17 -1.86 -27.48 6.18
C ASP A 17 -1.17 -27.55 4.78
N ARG A 18 -1.15 -26.51 4.05
CA ARG A 18 -0.24 -26.15 2.95
C ARG A 18 -0.23 -24.63 2.99
N THR A 19 0.88 -24.03 3.40
CA THR A 19 1.02 -22.58 3.40
C THR A 19 0.48 -22.04 2.08
N PRO A 20 -0.70 -21.39 2.04
CA PRO A 20 -1.12 -20.77 0.82
C PRO A 20 -0.05 -19.74 0.50
N ASN A 21 0.44 -19.73 -0.72
CA ASN A 21 1.37 -18.72 -1.20
C ASN A 21 0.66 -17.36 -1.30
N HIS A 22 0.02 -16.99 -0.19
CA HIS A 22 -0.82 -15.80 -0.05
C HIS A 22 -0.71 -15.23 1.35
N ARG A 23 -0.54 -13.94 1.45
CA ARG A 23 -0.51 -13.17 2.70
C ARG A 23 -1.27 -11.87 2.54
N THR A 24 -1.95 -11.47 3.59
CA THR A 24 -2.76 -10.24 3.62
C THR A 24 -2.36 -9.36 4.79
N ALA A 25 -2.31 -8.05 4.57
CA ALA A 25 -2.12 -7.04 5.61
C ALA A 25 -3.08 -5.87 5.41
N VAL A 26 -3.50 -5.25 6.50
CA VAL A 26 -4.23 -3.98 6.48
C VAL A 26 -3.30 -2.89 6.99
N ILE A 27 -3.10 -1.87 6.17
CA ILE A 27 -2.30 -0.68 6.49
C ILE A 27 -3.26 0.48 6.73
N HIS A 28 -3.12 1.13 7.86
CA HIS A 28 -3.82 2.37 8.17
C HIS A 28 -2.81 3.49 8.39
N LYS A 29 -2.90 4.55 7.62
CA LYS A 29 -2.01 5.71 7.74
C LYS A 29 -2.81 7.00 7.67
N ILE A 30 -2.46 7.95 8.52
CA ILE A 30 -3.08 9.27 8.63
C ILE A 30 -2.05 10.36 8.38
N GLY A 31 -2.52 11.56 8.06
CA GLY A 31 -1.65 12.72 7.90
C GLY A 31 -0.82 12.69 6.61
N ILE A 32 -1.30 12.03 5.57
CA ILE A 32 -0.66 12.04 4.26
C ILE A 32 -0.85 13.42 3.66
N ALA A 33 0.27 14.14 3.49
CA ALA A 33 0.24 15.49 2.96
C ALA A 33 0.01 15.52 1.45
N ASP A 34 -0.57 16.62 0.98
CA ASP A 34 -0.80 16.88 -0.43
C ASP A 34 0.48 16.74 -1.26
N ASN A 35 0.38 16.07 -2.40
CA ASN A 35 1.43 15.88 -3.40
C ASN A 35 2.80 15.42 -2.82
N THR A 36 2.80 14.80 -1.64
CA THR A 36 4.02 14.34 -0.97
C THR A 36 4.09 12.82 -0.97
N PRO A 37 5.13 12.22 -1.58
CA PRO A 37 5.32 10.77 -1.52
C PRO A 37 5.45 10.31 -0.08
N THR A 38 4.56 9.42 0.33
CA THR A 38 4.49 8.89 1.69
C THR A 38 4.62 7.38 1.65
N ALA A 39 5.64 6.84 2.30
CA ALA A 39 5.83 5.40 2.38
C ALA A 39 4.66 4.74 3.14
N LEU A 40 4.05 3.72 2.55
CA LEU A 40 2.94 2.98 3.14
C LEU A 40 3.40 1.69 3.80
N PHE A 41 4.14 0.88 3.07
CA PHE A 41 4.61 -0.42 3.53
C PHE A 41 5.87 -0.86 2.81
N THR A 42 6.55 -1.83 3.41
CA THR A 42 7.68 -2.52 2.82
C THR A 42 7.36 -4.00 2.70
N VAL A 43 7.68 -4.60 1.57
CA VAL A 43 7.66 -6.05 1.36
C VAL A 43 9.10 -6.55 1.41
N THR A 44 9.37 -7.48 2.31
CA THR A 44 10.67 -8.12 2.43
C THR A 44 10.52 -9.63 2.19
N THR A 45 11.36 -10.18 1.33
CA THR A 45 11.44 -11.63 1.09
C THR A 45 12.84 -12.00 0.62
N THR A 46 13.28 -13.21 0.96
CA THR A 46 14.55 -13.78 0.51
C THR A 46 14.30 -15.10 -0.20
N ASN A 47 15.30 -15.62 -0.87
CA ASN A 47 15.24 -16.99 -1.35
C ASN A 47 15.37 -17.98 -0.18
N GLU A 48 14.74 -19.15 -0.31
CA GLU A 48 14.92 -20.22 0.66
C GLU A 48 16.40 -20.66 0.70
N ALA A 49 16.87 -20.96 1.90
CA ALA A 49 18.27 -21.35 2.10
C ALA A 49 18.62 -22.61 1.28
N GLY A 50 19.69 -22.49 0.50
CA GLY A 50 20.18 -23.59 -0.36
C GLY A 50 19.44 -23.74 -1.70
N SER A 51 18.44 -22.91 -1.99
CA SER A 51 17.81 -22.87 -3.31
C SER A 51 18.74 -22.18 -4.32
N THR A 52 18.90 -22.81 -5.49
CA THR A 52 19.53 -22.21 -6.67
C THR A 52 18.49 -21.56 -7.59
N ASP A 53 17.22 -21.81 -7.32
CA ASP A 53 16.10 -21.29 -8.09
C ASP A 53 15.52 -20.05 -7.41
N GLY A 54 14.97 -19.18 -8.20
CA GLY A 54 14.32 -17.99 -7.71
C GLY A 54 12.80 -18.17 -7.55
N GLY A 55 12.12 -17.07 -7.35
CA GLY A 55 10.68 -17.03 -7.27
C GLY A 55 10.15 -15.65 -7.70
N ALA A 56 8.86 -15.50 -7.61
CA ALA A 56 8.20 -14.23 -7.90
C ALA A 56 7.04 -13.99 -6.95
N TYR A 57 6.69 -12.72 -6.75
CA TYR A 57 5.45 -12.37 -6.08
C TYR A 57 4.68 -11.29 -6.85
N LEU A 58 3.36 -11.34 -6.70
CA LEU A 58 2.42 -10.29 -7.07
C LEU A 58 1.97 -9.60 -5.79
N CYS A 59 2.05 -8.28 -5.75
CA CYS A 59 1.45 -7.45 -4.72
C CYS A 59 0.25 -6.71 -5.29
N GLN A 60 -0.89 -6.84 -4.63
CA GLN A 60 -2.11 -6.08 -4.92
C GLN A 60 -2.42 -5.16 -3.75
N VAL A 61 -2.82 -3.93 -4.05
CA VAL A 61 -3.20 -2.92 -3.08
C VAL A 61 -4.60 -2.44 -3.42
N THR A 62 -5.52 -2.56 -2.48
CA THR A 62 -6.86 -1.97 -2.57
C THR A 62 -7.03 -1.01 -1.42
N ALA A 63 -7.35 0.24 -1.70
CA ALA A 63 -7.36 1.29 -0.70
C ALA A 63 -8.63 2.13 -0.74
N LEU A 64 -9.05 2.59 0.44
CA LEU A 64 -9.98 3.69 0.61
C LEU A 64 -9.22 4.87 1.18
N ILE A 65 -9.31 6.00 0.50
CA ILE A 65 -8.69 7.27 0.87
C ILE A 65 -9.78 8.23 1.27
N ALA A 66 -9.58 8.92 2.39
CA ALA A 66 -10.49 9.96 2.86
C ALA A 66 -9.72 11.27 3.04
N HIS A 67 -10.26 12.35 2.47
CA HIS A 67 -9.82 13.71 2.70
C HIS A 67 -10.89 14.42 3.53
N ALA A 68 -10.69 14.49 4.85
CA ALA A 68 -11.59 15.16 5.79
C ALA A 68 -10.92 16.40 6.34
N GLY A 69 -11.70 17.46 6.52
CA GLY A 69 -11.21 18.72 7.09
C GLY A 69 -11.08 18.69 8.61
N THR A 70 -10.32 19.65 9.10
CA THR A 70 -10.12 19.88 10.54
C THR A 70 -11.22 20.74 11.17
N SER A 71 -12.04 21.42 10.36
CA SER A 71 -13.13 22.27 10.82
C SER A 71 -14.47 21.53 10.83
N ALA A 72 -15.43 22.04 11.58
CA ALA A 72 -16.80 21.49 11.67
C ALA A 72 -17.61 21.55 10.35
N SER A 73 -16.99 21.88 9.24
CA SER A 73 -17.61 21.76 7.92
C SER A 73 -17.68 20.28 7.54
N SER A 74 -18.82 19.85 7.11
CA SER A 74 -19.13 18.46 6.73
C SER A 74 -18.49 18.02 5.41
N ASP A 75 -17.59 18.81 4.86
CA ASP A 75 -16.95 18.51 3.56
C ASP A 75 -15.94 17.40 3.69
N ALA A 76 -16.21 16.30 3.02
CA ALA A 76 -15.29 15.19 2.89
C ALA A 76 -15.26 14.71 1.44
N ALA A 77 -14.11 14.27 0.98
CA ALA A 77 -13.97 13.53 -0.26
C ALA A 77 -13.41 12.13 0.04
N THR A 78 -13.88 11.15 -0.68
CA THR A 78 -13.37 9.78 -0.59
C THR A 78 -13.01 9.27 -1.97
N LYS A 79 -11.99 8.41 -2.03
CA LYS A 79 -11.54 7.79 -3.26
C LYS A 79 -11.21 6.32 -3.03
N ALA A 80 -11.77 5.45 -3.87
CA ALA A 80 -11.32 4.06 -3.96
C ALA A 80 -10.17 3.98 -4.97
N PHE A 81 -9.14 3.24 -4.61
CA PHE A 81 -7.95 3.08 -5.43
C PHE A 81 -7.50 1.62 -5.42
N ALA A 82 -7.09 1.10 -6.56
CA ALA A 82 -6.49 -0.22 -6.65
C ALA A 82 -5.29 -0.21 -7.59
N ALA A 83 -4.22 -0.88 -7.18
CA ALA A 83 -3.01 -0.99 -7.97
C ALA A 83 -2.30 -2.32 -7.69
N ARG A 84 -1.41 -2.72 -8.60
CA ARG A 84 -0.60 -3.93 -8.46
C ARG A 84 0.80 -3.76 -9.03
N PHE A 85 1.72 -4.56 -8.53
CA PHE A 85 3.06 -4.74 -9.08
C PHE A 85 3.56 -6.15 -8.87
N THR A 86 4.56 -6.55 -9.63
CA THR A 86 5.21 -7.85 -9.49
C THR A 86 6.70 -7.68 -9.26
N ARG A 87 7.29 -8.64 -8.56
CA ARG A 87 8.74 -8.74 -8.44
C ARG A 87 9.17 -10.19 -8.70
N ALA A 88 10.09 -10.35 -9.65
CA ALA A 88 10.81 -11.60 -9.84
C ALA A 88 12.14 -11.53 -9.10
N MET A 89 12.51 -12.58 -8.41
CA MET A 89 13.77 -12.70 -7.68
C MET A 89 14.57 -13.87 -8.22
N GLN A 90 15.85 -13.64 -8.47
CA GLN A 90 16.81 -14.69 -8.84
C GLN A 90 17.45 -15.28 -7.58
N ALA A 91 18.07 -16.46 -7.72
CA ALA A 91 18.75 -17.12 -6.62
C ALA A 91 19.84 -16.28 -5.94
N ALA A 92 20.44 -15.33 -6.66
CA ALA A 92 21.46 -14.41 -6.15
C ALA A 92 20.88 -13.16 -5.46
N GLY A 93 19.56 -13.09 -5.25
CA GLY A 93 18.91 -11.95 -4.60
C GLY A 93 18.58 -10.76 -5.52
N THR A 94 19.19 -10.70 -6.70
CA THR A 94 18.83 -9.68 -7.70
C THR A 94 17.52 -10.04 -8.37
N GLY A 95 16.64 -9.07 -8.55
CA GLY A 95 15.32 -9.30 -9.13
C GLY A 95 14.90 -8.20 -10.09
N ALA A 96 13.83 -8.43 -10.81
CA ALA A 96 13.19 -7.43 -11.65
C ALA A 96 11.88 -6.97 -11.00
N LEU A 97 11.75 -5.67 -10.79
CA LEU A 97 10.52 -5.04 -10.30
C LEU A 97 9.75 -4.49 -11.49
N SER A 98 8.46 -4.84 -11.62
CA SER A 98 7.61 -4.26 -12.66
C SER A 98 7.22 -2.82 -12.31
N ALA A 99 6.81 -2.07 -13.31
CA ALA A 99 6.05 -0.84 -13.09
C ALA A 99 4.74 -1.15 -12.37
N VAL A 100 4.21 -0.17 -11.65
CA VAL A 100 2.88 -0.26 -11.05
C VAL A 100 1.84 -0.17 -12.16
N THR A 101 0.83 -1.01 -12.07
CA THR A 101 -0.40 -0.91 -12.88
C THR A 101 -1.51 -0.44 -11.95
N GLU A 102 -2.12 0.67 -12.25
CA GLU A 102 -3.33 1.15 -11.56
C GLU A 102 -4.54 0.49 -12.21
N ASP A 103 -5.35 -0.18 -11.40
CA ASP A 103 -6.49 -0.98 -11.89
C ASP A 103 -7.81 -0.25 -11.68
N HIS A 104 -7.88 0.68 -10.73
CA HIS A 104 -9.13 1.36 -10.37
C HIS A 104 -8.87 2.67 -9.64
N ASP A 105 -9.63 3.70 -9.98
CA ASP A 105 -9.54 5.04 -9.44
C ASP A 105 -10.90 5.74 -9.47
N ASP A 106 -11.75 5.47 -8.46
CA ASP A 106 -13.10 6.07 -8.34
C ASP A 106 -13.15 7.09 -7.21
N THR A 107 -13.66 8.27 -7.50
CA THR A 107 -13.86 9.35 -6.53
C THR A 107 -15.34 9.54 -6.23
N ALA A 108 -15.68 9.55 -4.94
CA ALA A 108 -16.94 10.07 -4.45
C ALA A 108 -16.66 11.31 -3.58
N ALA A 109 -17.30 12.41 -3.92
CA ALA A 109 -17.21 13.65 -3.15
C ALA A 109 -18.59 13.97 -2.55
N ASP A 110 -18.59 14.55 -1.34
CA ASP A 110 -19.81 15.18 -0.82
C ASP A 110 -20.12 16.42 -1.66
N THR A 111 -21.29 16.40 -2.31
CA THR A 111 -21.69 17.43 -3.28
C THR A 111 -22.27 18.69 -2.64
N THR A 112 -22.46 18.72 -1.32
CA THR A 112 -23.14 19.82 -0.62
C THR A 112 -22.29 21.06 -0.40
N ALA A 113 -20.96 20.92 -0.44
CA ALA A 113 -20.04 22.06 -0.37
C ALA A 113 -18.67 21.69 -0.95
N ALA A 114 -18.60 21.49 -2.24
CA ALA A 114 -17.46 20.95 -3.00
C ALA A 114 -16.16 21.79 -2.92
N THR A 115 -15.66 22.03 -1.72
CA THR A 115 -14.36 22.70 -1.52
C THR A 115 -13.20 21.70 -1.38
N ARG A 116 -13.49 20.40 -1.29
CA ARG A 116 -12.48 19.35 -1.18
C ARG A 116 -12.63 18.32 -2.27
N SER A 117 -11.50 17.93 -2.82
CA SER A 117 -11.44 16.79 -3.75
C SER A 117 -10.15 16.01 -3.57
N ILE A 118 -10.18 14.77 -4.04
CA ILE A 118 -9.02 13.94 -4.22
C ILE A 118 -8.81 13.82 -5.72
N GLY A 119 -7.71 14.37 -6.22
CA GLY A 119 -7.32 14.32 -7.62
C GLY A 119 -6.63 12.99 -7.95
N ASN A 120 -5.45 13.08 -8.54
CA ASN A 120 -4.68 11.89 -8.91
C ASN A 120 -4.12 11.19 -7.68
N VAL A 121 -4.16 9.86 -7.69
CA VAL A 121 -3.52 9.00 -6.69
C VAL A 121 -2.53 8.11 -7.42
N THR A 122 -1.28 8.12 -6.99
CA THR A 122 -0.23 7.34 -7.62
C THR A 122 0.46 6.47 -6.58
N LEU A 123 0.56 5.17 -6.85
CA LEU A 123 1.42 4.25 -6.11
C LEU A 123 2.75 4.13 -6.84
N THR A 124 3.84 4.35 -6.13
CA THR A 124 5.19 4.13 -6.63
C THR A 124 5.87 3.04 -5.82
N VAL A 125 6.72 2.27 -6.47
CA VAL A 125 7.48 1.19 -5.83
C VAL A 125 8.96 1.35 -6.16
N ALA A 126 9.79 1.18 -5.14
CA ALA A 126 11.23 1.25 -5.29
C ALA A 126 11.90 0.14 -4.49
N GLU A 127 12.98 -0.40 -5.02
CA GLU A 127 13.84 -1.29 -4.26
C GLU A 127 14.56 -0.49 -3.16
N SER A 128 14.31 -0.84 -1.91
CA SER A 128 14.99 -0.26 -0.75
C SER A 128 16.23 -1.08 -0.37
N SER A 129 16.28 -2.33 -0.77
CA SER A 129 17.44 -3.22 -0.70
C SER A 129 17.26 -4.39 -1.66
N GLU A 130 18.27 -5.25 -1.78
CA GLU A 130 18.24 -6.49 -2.55
C GLU A 130 17.01 -7.38 -2.24
N TYR A 131 16.52 -7.34 -1.00
CA TYR A 131 15.41 -8.18 -0.51
C TYR A 131 14.14 -7.41 -0.18
N SER A 132 14.14 -6.10 -0.33
CA SER A 132 13.04 -5.25 0.12
C SER A 132 12.58 -4.27 -0.95
N VAL A 133 11.27 -4.11 -1.03
CA VAL A 133 10.60 -3.11 -1.88
C VAL A 133 9.74 -2.23 -1.00
N THR A 134 9.90 -0.93 -1.10
CA THR A 134 9.03 0.05 -0.45
C THR A 134 7.99 0.56 -1.43
N ALA A 135 6.72 0.50 -1.03
CA ALA A 135 5.60 1.10 -1.73
C ALA A 135 5.25 2.44 -1.08
N SER A 136 5.19 3.49 -1.89
CA SER A 136 4.84 4.85 -1.47
C SER A 136 3.66 5.36 -2.25
N ILE A 137 2.78 6.12 -1.60
CA ILE A 137 1.63 6.76 -2.23
C ILE A 137 1.83 8.27 -2.30
N THR A 138 1.39 8.85 -3.40
CA THR A 138 1.25 10.29 -3.57
C THR A 138 -0.20 10.59 -3.90
N ILE A 139 -0.80 11.55 -3.19
CA ILE A 139 -2.21 11.92 -3.32
C ILE A 139 -2.28 13.40 -3.63
N ASP A 140 -2.96 13.77 -4.70
CA ASP A 140 -3.28 15.15 -5.03
C ASP A 140 -4.56 15.55 -4.29
N LEU A 141 -4.44 16.50 -3.37
CA LEU A 141 -5.53 16.98 -2.53
C LEU A 141 -5.85 18.43 -2.85
N THR A 142 -7.12 18.75 -2.99
CA THR A 142 -7.59 20.13 -3.15
C THR A 142 -8.52 20.49 -2.00
N GLY A 143 -8.32 21.66 -1.40
CA GLY A 143 -9.12 22.17 -0.30
C GLY A 143 -8.68 23.56 0.16
N THR A 144 -9.40 24.14 1.11
CA THR A 144 -9.17 25.49 1.62
C THR A 144 -8.37 25.56 2.92
N ASP A 145 -8.11 24.41 3.54
CA ASP A 145 -7.38 24.29 4.82
C ASP A 145 -6.24 23.26 4.71
N VAL A 146 -5.67 22.85 5.84
CA VAL A 146 -4.57 21.88 5.87
C VAL A 146 -4.99 20.59 5.14
N GLN A 147 -4.25 20.28 4.07
CA GLN A 147 -4.58 19.21 3.16
C GLN A 147 -3.84 17.95 3.57
N THR A 148 -4.54 17.09 4.29
CA THR A 148 -4.05 15.76 4.65
C THR A 148 -5.12 14.73 4.41
N ALA A 149 -4.69 13.55 4.00
CA ALA A 149 -5.56 12.39 3.82
C ALA A 149 -5.27 11.29 4.84
N GLU A 150 -6.27 10.46 5.02
CA GLU A 150 -6.21 9.18 5.71
C GLU A 150 -6.38 8.06 4.67
N ILE A 151 -5.64 6.98 4.82
CA ILE A 151 -5.75 5.80 3.96
C ILE A 151 -5.91 4.54 4.79
N VAL A 152 -6.83 3.68 4.37
CA VAL A 152 -6.92 2.28 4.79
C VAL A 152 -6.69 1.43 3.55
N ALA A 153 -5.60 0.68 3.53
CA ALA A 153 -5.22 -0.17 2.41
C ALA A 153 -5.19 -1.64 2.82
N LEU A 154 -5.82 -2.48 2.02
CA LEU A 154 -5.65 -3.92 2.02
C LEU A 154 -4.50 -4.26 1.07
N VAL A 155 -3.49 -4.93 1.59
CA VAL A 155 -2.33 -5.38 0.82
C VAL A 155 -2.35 -6.89 0.77
N GLU A 156 -2.35 -7.45 -0.43
CA GLU A 156 -2.36 -8.89 -0.68
C GLU A 156 -1.10 -9.29 -1.45
N LEU A 157 -0.41 -10.30 -0.96
CA LEU A 157 0.76 -10.90 -1.61
C LEU A 157 0.46 -12.32 -2.02
N PHE A 158 0.75 -12.62 -3.28
CA PHE A 158 0.74 -13.96 -3.85
C PHE A 158 2.15 -14.27 -4.35
N TRP A 159 2.71 -15.43 -3.99
CA TRP A 159 4.06 -15.78 -4.42
C TRP A 159 4.17 -17.20 -4.91
N THR A 160 5.23 -17.45 -5.67
CA THR A 160 5.56 -18.77 -6.22
C THR A 160 7.08 -18.97 -6.23
N GLY A 161 7.50 -20.20 -6.35
CA GLY A 161 8.93 -20.57 -6.37
C GLY A 161 9.51 -20.72 -4.96
N PHE A 162 10.82 -20.61 -4.84
CA PHE A 162 11.57 -20.86 -3.61
C PHE A 162 11.82 -19.57 -2.82
N LEU A 163 10.75 -18.84 -2.50
CA LEU A 163 10.83 -17.67 -1.65
C LEU A 163 10.50 -18.03 -0.20
N THR A 164 11.22 -17.42 0.74
CA THR A 164 10.73 -17.34 2.12
C THR A 164 9.40 -16.62 2.15
N VAL A 165 8.58 -16.91 3.16
CA VAL A 165 7.28 -16.23 3.31
C VAL A 165 7.49 -14.71 3.30
N PRO A 166 6.96 -13.98 2.30
CA PRO A 166 7.14 -12.54 2.25
C PRO A 166 6.57 -11.85 3.47
N GLU A 167 7.29 -10.88 4.00
CA GLU A 167 6.85 -10.07 5.13
C GLU A 167 6.37 -8.71 4.65
N ILE A 168 5.19 -8.28 5.13
CA ILE A 168 4.65 -6.94 4.92
C ILE A 168 4.79 -6.19 6.24
N ALA A 169 5.56 -5.10 6.23
CA ALA A 169 5.70 -4.22 7.38
C ALA A 169 5.20 -2.80 7.02
N PRO A 170 4.51 -2.10 7.93
CA PRO A 170 4.18 -0.68 7.74
C PRO A 170 5.49 0.14 7.70
N ALA A 171 5.52 1.16 6.86
CA ALA A 171 6.67 2.05 6.69
C ALA A 171 6.44 3.41 7.38
#